data_633993b4bc28c1bb7064378cb677478a
#
_entry.id   633993b4bc28c1bb7064378cb677478a
#
_cell.length_a   1.000
_cell.length_b   1.000
_cell.length_c   1.000
_cell.angle_alpha   90.00
_cell.angle_beta   90.00
_cell.angle_gamma   90.00
#
_symmetry.space_group_name_H-M   'P 1'
#
loop_
_entity.id
_entity.type
_entity.pdbx_description
1 polymer ?
#
loop_
_entity_poly.entity_id
_entity_poly.type
_entity_poly.pdbx_seq_one_letter_code
_entity_poly.pdbx_strand_id
1 'polypeptide(L)'
;WMEPLFNIVGLRSGWINESSTREEREAAYACDITYAPVNEIGFDVLRDQLVTRADDLLAPKADVAIVDEADSVLVDEALVPLVLAGSTAGEIPSEDVVDIVKQLQSHRHYKTDAEKRNIYLTDEGSRFVEKQLGGINLYDDEHVGTTLVQVNVALHAHVLLQRDVHYIVRNNEVKLIDAARGRVAELQRWPDGLQAAVEAKEGLPISEAGEVLDTITIQALIGRYPTVCG
;
A
#
# COMPACT_ATOMS: atom_id res chain seq x y z
N TRP A 1 9.21 -27.60 21.27
CA TRP A 1 9.05 -29.02 21.57
C TRP A 1 10.24 -29.83 21.06
N MET A 2 10.73 -29.61 19.87
CA MET A 2 11.89 -30.25 19.26
C MET A 2 13.25 -29.66 19.67
N GLU A 3 13.27 -28.47 20.22
CA GLU A 3 14.48 -27.73 20.59
C GLU A 3 15.49 -28.57 21.45
N PRO A 4 15.06 -29.33 22.45
CA PRO A 4 16.02 -30.15 23.22
C PRO A 4 16.74 -31.22 22.38
N LEU A 5 16.05 -31.75 21.35
CA LEU A 5 16.65 -32.74 20.44
C LEU A 5 17.69 -32.05 19.52
N PHE A 6 17.39 -30.89 18.99
CA PHE A 6 18.34 -30.16 18.17
C PHE A 6 19.57 -29.71 18.94
N ASN A 7 19.40 -29.29 20.18
CA ASN A 7 20.48 -28.91 21.06
C ASN A 7 21.46 -30.07 21.33
N ILE A 8 20.98 -31.32 21.40
CA ILE A 8 21.84 -32.50 21.58
C ILE A 8 22.79 -32.70 20.39
N VAL A 9 22.35 -32.35 19.17
CA VAL A 9 23.18 -32.45 17.96
C VAL A 9 23.89 -31.12 17.63
N GLY A 10 23.81 -30.12 18.53
CA GLY A 10 24.51 -28.86 18.41
C GLY A 10 23.85 -27.82 17.47
N LEU A 11 22.58 -28.04 17.13
CA LEU A 11 21.81 -27.13 16.29
C LEU A 11 20.93 -26.20 17.13
N ARG A 12 20.85 -24.92 16.75
CA ARG A 12 19.94 -23.95 17.36
C ARG A 12 18.66 -23.89 16.54
N SER A 13 17.52 -23.75 17.19
CA SER A 13 16.24 -23.58 16.53
C SER A 13 15.52 -22.33 17.01
N GLY A 14 14.88 -21.64 16.09
CA GLY A 14 14.00 -20.50 16.33
C GLY A 14 12.62 -20.73 15.73
N TRP A 15 11.67 -19.88 16.09
CA TRP A 15 10.33 -19.95 15.55
C TRP A 15 9.77 -18.53 15.36
N ILE A 16 8.92 -18.37 14.36
CA ILE A 16 8.27 -17.11 13.99
C ILE A 16 6.77 -17.37 13.92
N ASN A 17 6.00 -16.38 14.36
CA ASN A 17 4.55 -16.34 14.17
C ASN A 17 4.11 -14.91 13.81
N GLU A 18 2.81 -14.74 13.64
CA GLU A 18 2.20 -13.45 13.27
C GLU A 18 2.49 -12.31 14.27
N SER A 19 2.63 -12.64 15.57
CA SER A 19 2.90 -11.65 16.63
C SER A 19 4.39 -11.40 16.89
N SER A 20 5.30 -12.10 16.19
CA SER A 20 6.75 -11.96 16.40
C SER A 20 7.24 -10.57 15.98
N THR A 21 7.98 -9.93 16.88
CA THR A 21 8.63 -8.63 16.60
C THR A 21 9.77 -8.79 15.60
N ARG A 22 10.29 -7.66 15.10
CA ARG A 22 11.43 -7.67 14.18
C ARG A 22 12.65 -8.34 14.83
N GLU A 23 12.96 -7.98 16.07
CA GLU A 23 14.11 -8.52 16.82
C GLU A 23 13.98 -10.03 17.05
N GLU A 24 12.76 -10.51 17.33
CA GLU A 24 12.47 -11.94 17.47
C GLU A 24 12.65 -12.70 16.16
N ARG A 25 12.22 -12.09 15.04
CA ARG A 25 12.42 -12.64 13.70
C ARG A 25 13.90 -12.71 13.33
N GLU A 26 14.67 -11.65 13.57
CA GLU A 26 16.12 -11.61 13.36
C GLU A 26 16.82 -12.72 14.17
N ALA A 27 16.47 -12.88 15.44
CA ALA A 27 17.01 -13.94 16.29
C ALA A 27 16.65 -15.35 15.80
N ALA A 28 15.41 -15.53 15.32
CA ALA A 28 14.97 -16.83 14.78
C ALA A 28 15.67 -17.16 13.46
N TYR A 29 15.81 -16.21 12.55
CA TYR A 29 16.53 -16.39 11.28
C TYR A 29 18.05 -16.58 11.45
N ALA A 30 18.61 -16.13 12.56
CA ALA A 30 20.01 -16.40 12.92
C ALA A 30 20.25 -17.81 13.47
N CYS A 31 19.21 -18.63 13.64
CA CYS A 31 19.31 -20.03 14.06
C CYS A 31 19.60 -20.94 12.86
N ASP A 32 20.04 -22.17 13.16
CA ASP A 32 20.32 -23.19 12.15
C ASP A 32 19.01 -23.75 11.56
N ILE A 33 17.92 -23.72 12.34
CA ILE A 33 16.59 -24.17 11.95
C ILE A 33 15.59 -23.09 12.37
N THR A 34 14.77 -22.64 11.42
CA THR A 34 13.67 -21.70 11.68
C THR A 34 12.33 -22.34 11.35
N TYR A 35 11.44 -22.39 12.32
CA TYR A 35 10.04 -22.77 12.13
C TYR A 35 9.21 -21.53 11.89
N ALA A 36 8.49 -21.47 10.78
CA ALA A 36 7.61 -20.35 10.48
C ALA A 36 6.46 -20.78 9.56
N PRO A 37 5.28 -20.17 9.66
CA PRO A 37 4.25 -20.29 8.64
C PRO A 37 4.78 -19.72 7.31
N VAL A 38 4.42 -20.36 6.20
CA VAL A 38 4.89 -19.98 4.87
C VAL A 38 4.55 -18.52 4.54
N ASN A 39 3.38 -18.03 4.97
CA ASN A 39 2.93 -16.66 4.78
C ASN A 39 3.84 -15.65 5.49
N GLU A 40 4.29 -15.95 6.71
CA GLU A 40 5.19 -15.06 7.47
C GLU A 40 6.53 -14.87 6.77
N ILE A 41 7.12 -15.97 6.27
CA ILE A 41 8.36 -15.90 5.47
C ILE A 41 8.12 -15.10 4.19
N GLY A 42 6.98 -15.31 3.52
CA GLY A 42 6.63 -14.60 2.30
C GLY A 42 6.48 -13.10 2.52
N PHE A 43 5.85 -12.68 3.61
CA PHE A 43 5.75 -11.26 3.96
C PHE A 43 7.09 -10.65 4.36
N ASP A 44 7.98 -11.38 5.04
CA ASP A 44 9.32 -10.89 5.34
C ASP A 44 10.14 -10.71 4.06
N VAL A 45 10.03 -11.64 3.11
CA VAL A 45 10.66 -11.52 1.78
C VAL A 45 10.12 -10.30 1.01
N LEU A 46 8.80 -10.07 1.03
CA LEU A 46 8.20 -8.90 0.37
C LEU A 46 8.66 -7.58 1.02
N ARG A 47 8.74 -7.53 2.36
CA ARG A 47 9.27 -6.35 3.05
C ARG A 47 10.72 -6.08 2.69
N ASP A 48 11.54 -7.12 2.58
CA ASP A 48 12.95 -7.00 2.19
C ASP A 48 13.15 -6.45 0.77
N GLN A 49 12.18 -6.64 -0.13
CA GLN A 49 12.24 -6.07 -1.47
C GLN A 49 12.03 -4.54 -1.48
N LEU A 50 11.46 -3.99 -0.41
CA LEU A 50 11.24 -2.55 -0.26
C LEU A 50 12.35 -1.83 0.50
N VAL A 51 13.29 -2.56 1.14
CA VAL A 51 14.39 -1.92 1.88
C VAL A 51 15.45 -1.39 0.93
N THR A 52 16.02 -0.25 1.28
CA THR A 52 17.06 0.43 0.48
C THR A 52 18.48 0.17 0.98
N ARG A 53 18.62 -0.44 2.17
CA ARG A 53 19.91 -0.74 2.80
C ARG A 53 20.03 -2.24 3.07
N ALA A 54 21.18 -2.80 2.76
CA ALA A 54 21.43 -4.23 2.97
C ALA A 54 21.37 -4.65 4.44
N ASP A 55 21.69 -3.74 5.37
CA ASP A 55 21.63 -3.99 6.82
C ASP A 55 20.19 -4.12 7.35
N ASP A 56 19.20 -3.69 6.57
CA ASP A 56 17.78 -3.74 6.93
C ASP A 56 17.10 -5.03 6.44
N LEU A 57 17.82 -5.90 5.71
CA LEU A 57 17.31 -7.18 5.26
C LEU A 57 17.08 -8.12 6.44
N LEU A 58 15.94 -8.77 6.44
CA LEU A 58 15.49 -9.66 7.52
C LEU A 58 15.42 -11.13 7.09
N ALA A 59 14.95 -11.40 5.87
CA ALA A 59 14.70 -12.75 5.42
C ALA A 59 15.97 -13.60 5.37
N PRO A 60 15.87 -14.91 5.70
CA PRO A 60 17.02 -15.79 5.75
C PRO A 60 17.57 -16.08 4.36
N LYS A 61 18.81 -16.58 4.31
CA LYS A 61 19.28 -17.25 3.11
C LYS A 61 18.41 -18.47 2.85
N ALA A 62 17.93 -18.59 1.62
CA ALA A 62 17.14 -19.71 1.17
C ALA A 62 18.07 -20.90 0.86
N ASP A 63 18.39 -21.73 1.86
CA ASP A 63 19.24 -22.92 1.68
C ASP A 63 18.40 -24.18 1.50
N VAL A 64 17.60 -24.55 2.50
CA VAL A 64 16.75 -25.76 2.48
C VAL A 64 15.38 -25.37 3.01
N ALA A 65 14.32 -25.80 2.34
CA ALA A 65 12.96 -25.77 2.84
C ALA A 65 12.43 -27.18 3.13
N ILE A 66 11.93 -27.38 4.33
CA ILE A 66 11.15 -28.57 4.69
C ILE A 66 9.71 -28.11 4.86
N VAL A 67 8.85 -28.57 3.95
CA VAL A 67 7.45 -28.10 3.87
C VAL A 67 6.55 -29.16 4.49
N ASP A 68 5.90 -28.83 5.58
CA ASP A 68 4.85 -29.65 6.17
C ASP A 68 3.55 -29.45 5.37
N GLU A 69 2.77 -30.52 5.21
CA GLU A 69 1.57 -30.53 4.35
C GLU A 69 1.85 -30.00 2.92
N ALA A 70 2.92 -30.53 2.30
CA ALA A 70 3.43 -30.08 1.02
C ALA A 70 2.39 -30.12 -0.13
N ASP A 71 1.43 -31.02 -0.10
CA ASP A 71 0.31 -31.09 -1.04
C ASP A 71 -0.59 -29.84 -0.93
N SER A 72 -0.93 -29.41 0.27
CA SER A 72 -1.70 -28.20 0.49
C SER A 72 -0.92 -26.96 0.05
N VAL A 73 0.31 -26.81 0.53
CA VAL A 73 1.15 -25.61 0.31
C VAL A 73 1.61 -25.50 -1.15
N LEU A 74 2.04 -26.60 -1.78
CA LEU A 74 2.68 -26.60 -3.09
C LEU A 74 1.73 -26.91 -4.26
N VAL A 75 0.51 -27.34 -3.98
CA VAL A 75 -0.50 -27.66 -5.00
C VAL A 75 -1.72 -26.76 -4.84
N ASP A 76 -2.42 -26.83 -3.72
CA ASP A 76 -3.68 -26.11 -3.55
C ASP A 76 -3.48 -24.59 -3.42
N GLU A 77 -2.46 -24.16 -2.68
CA GLU A 77 -2.18 -22.75 -2.43
C GLU A 77 -1.01 -22.19 -3.26
N ALA A 78 -0.37 -22.99 -4.08
CA ALA A 78 0.87 -22.64 -4.80
C ALA A 78 0.80 -21.30 -5.55
N LEU A 79 -0.34 -21.01 -6.19
CA LEU A 79 -0.57 -19.81 -6.98
C LEU A 79 -1.30 -18.70 -6.22
N VAL A 80 -1.63 -18.91 -4.94
CA VAL A 80 -2.21 -17.86 -4.11
C VAL A 80 -1.18 -16.76 -3.89
N PRO A 81 -1.48 -15.51 -4.31
CA PRO A 81 -0.53 -14.42 -4.09
C PRO A 81 -0.58 -13.95 -2.64
N LEU A 82 0.58 -13.83 -2.03
CA LEU A 82 0.77 -12.98 -0.86
C LEU A 82 0.92 -11.55 -1.36
N VAL A 83 0.12 -10.65 -0.83
CA VAL A 83 0.07 -9.25 -1.25
C VAL A 83 0.51 -8.37 -0.10
N LEU A 84 1.60 -7.65 -0.27
CA LEU A 84 2.01 -6.59 0.65
C LEU A 84 1.30 -5.31 0.23
N ALA A 85 0.36 -4.87 1.05
CA ALA A 85 -0.31 -3.60 0.88
C ALA A 85 0.32 -2.55 1.81
N GLY A 86 0.51 -1.37 1.32
CA GLY A 86 0.99 -0.23 2.09
C GLY A 86 0.17 1.01 1.79
N SER A 87 0.24 2.00 2.65
CA SER A 87 -0.27 3.33 2.37
C SER A 87 0.91 4.22 2.00
N THR A 88 0.88 4.83 0.85
CA THR A 88 1.77 5.94 0.52
C THR A 88 1.29 7.17 1.28
N ALA A 89 1.90 7.42 2.44
CA ALA A 89 1.55 8.52 3.34
C ALA A 89 1.65 9.92 2.69
N GLY A 90 2.27 10.02 1.51
CA GLY A 90 2.45 11.28 0.79
C GLY A 90 1.26 11.70 -0.09
N GLU A 91 0.37 10.80 -0.44
CA GLU A 91 -0.68 11.04 -1.44
C GLU A 91 -2.05 11.34 -0.82
N ILE A 92 -2.25 11.04 0.47
CA ILE A 92 -3.51 11.32 1.17
C ILE A 92 -3.61 12.82 1.46
N PRO A 93 -4.58 13.55 0.88
CA PRO A 93 -4.76 14.97 1.16
C PRO A 93 -5.07 15.20 2.64
N SER A 94 -4.36 16.14 3.25
CA SER A 94 -4.69 16.59 4.61
C SER A 94 -6.03 17.33 4.63
N GLU A 95 -6.68 17.41 5.79
CA GLU A 95 -7.93 18.15 5.96
C GLU A 95 -7.78 19.61 5.50
N ASP A 96 -6.66 20.25 5.83
CA ASP A 96 -6.35 21.63 5.42
C ASP A 96 -6.33 21.78 3.89
N VAL A 97 -5.68 20.85 3.19
CA VAL A 97 -5.64 20.84 1.72
C VAL A 97 -7.04 20.68 1.12
N VAL A 98 -7.85 19.76 1.67
CA VAL A 98 -9.22 19.54 1.21
C VAL A 98 -10.07 20.81 1.38
N ASP A 99 -9.95 21.49 2.51
CA ASP A 99 -10.71 22.72 2.80
C ASP A 99 -10.24 23.92 1.95
N ILE A 100 -8.96 23.99 1.65
CA ILE A 100 -8.43 24.98 0.70
C ILE A 100 -8.98 24.72 -0.71
N VAL A 101 -8.97 23.47 -1.16
CA VAL A 101 -9.45 23.09 -2.50
C VAL A 101 -10.93 23.39 -2.69
N LYS A 102 -11.77 23.23 -1.66
CA LYS A 102 -13.19 23.61 -1.70
C LYS A 102 -13.43 25.09 -1.97
N GLN A 103 -12.45 25.96 -1.67
CA GLN A 103 -12.56 27.41 -1.88
C GLN A 103 -12.10 27.86 -3.29
N LEU A 104 -11.52 26.95 -4.07
CA LEU A 104 -11.03 27.26 -5.41
C LEU A 104 -12.20 27.52 -6.39
N GLN A 105 -12.03 28.51 -7.26
CA GLN A 105 -13.04 28.93 -8.23
C GLN A 105 -12.66 28.49 -9.64
N SER A 106 -13.63 27.95 -10.37
CA SER A 106 -13.45 27.56 -11.77
C SER A 106 -13.07 28.77 -12.64
N HIS A 107 -12.28 28.51 -13.65
CA HIS A 107 -11.73 29.51 -14.61
C HIS A 107 -10.75 30.52 -14.01
N ARG A 108 -10.79 30.75 -12.70
CA ARG A 108 -9.86 31.65 -12.00
C ARG A 108 -8.69 30.89 -11.42
N HIS A 109 -8.97 29.91 -10.54
CA HIS A 109 -7.96 29.20 -9.78
C HIS A 109 -7.56 27.87 -10.43
N TYR A 110 -8.43 27.30 -11.25
CA TYR A 110 -8.16 26.08 -12.00
C TYR A 110 -8.86 26.07 -13.35
N LYS A 111 -8.35 25.24 -14.26
CA LYS A 111 -8.93 24.95 -15.57
C LYS A 111 -9.05 23.47 -15.79
N THR A 112 -10.05 23.05 -16.54
CA THR A 112 -10.21 21.71 -17.05
C THR A 112 -9.95 21.66 -18.55
N ASP A 113 -9.50 20.52 -19.06
CA ASP A 113 -9.49 20.30 -20.51
C ASP A 113 -10.91 20.24 -21.08
N ALA A 114 -11.00 20.28 -22.42
CA ALA A 114 -12.30 20.30 -23.13
C ALA A 114 -13.14 19.02 -22.84
N GLU A 115 -12.48 17.91 -22.56
CA GLU A 115 -13.10 16.62 -22.28
C GLU A 115 -13.37 16.38 -20.79
N LYS A 116 -12.98 17.32 -19.93
CA LYS A 116 -13.07 17.24 -18.45
C LYS A 116 -12.40 15.98 -17.87
N ARG A 117 -11.32 15.56 -18.49
CA ARG A 117 -10.51 14.41 -18.01
C ARG A 117 -9.36 14.86 -17.13
N ASN A 118 -8.83 16.07 -17.41
CA ASN A 118 -7.70 16.62 -16.67
C ASN A 118 -8.07 17.98 -16.07
N ILE A 119 -7.44 18.27 -14.94
CA ILE A 119 -7.58 19.52 -14.23
C ILE A 119 -6.21 20.00 -13.77
N TYR A 120 -5.98 21.29 -13.81
CA TYR A 120 -4.74 21.91 -13.39
C TYR A 120 -4.97 23.29 -12.78
N LEU A 121 -4.14 23.63 -11.81
CA LEU A 121 -4.13 24.97 -11.21
C LEU A 121 -3.66 26.02 -12.23
N THR A 122 -4.22 27.21 -12.13
CA THR A 122 -3.66 28.40 -12.76
C THR A 122 -2.60 29.02 -11.84
N ASP A 123 -1.79 29.96 -12.36
CA ASP A 123 -0.83 30.69 -11.53
C ASP A 123 -1.52 31.43 -10.36
N GLU A 124 -2.74 31.91 -10.55
CA GLU A 124 -3.54 32.53 -9.49
C GLU A 124 -4.00 31.50 -8.47
N GLY A 125 -4.36 30.29 -8.92
CA GLY A 125 -4.73 29.18 -8.06
C GLY A 125 -3.55 28.67 -7.23
N SER A 126 -2.37 28.51 -7.83
CA SER A 126 -1.16 28.14 -7.10
C SER A 126 -0.84 29.14 -6.00
N ARG A 127 -0.82 30.44 -6.32
CA ARG A 127 -0.58 31.50 -5.32
C ARG A 127 -1.63 31.54 -4.22
N PHE A 128 -2.88 31.25 -4.55
CA PHE A 128 -3.93 31.16 -3.54
C PHE A 128 -3.66 30.03 -2.57
N VAL A 129 -3.36 28.83 -3.07
CA VAL A 129 -3.06 27.65 -2.24
C VAL A 129 -1.80 27.88 -1.40
N GLU A 130 -0.71 28.37 -2.01
CA GLU A 130 0.55 28.70 -1.33
C GLU A 130 0.33 29.65 -0.16
N LYS A 131 -0.47 30.69 -0.37
CA LYS A 131 -0.81 31.67 0.66
C LYS A 131 -1.59 31.04 1.82
N GLN A 132 -2.54 30.17 1.53
CA GLN A 132 -3.34 29.49 2.56
C GLN A 132 -2.52 28.48 3.37
N LEU A 133 -1.51 27.87 2.75
CA LEU A 133 -0.57 26.94 3.38
C LEU A 133 0.62 27.65 4.09
N GLY A 134 0.48 28.95 4.42
CA GLY A 134 1.51 29.67 5.16
C GLY A 134 2.63 30.27 4.32
N GLY A 135 2.44 30.41 3.01
CA GLY A 135 3.39 31.04 2.09
C GLY A 135 4.49 30.08 1.59
N ILE A 136 4.22 28.80 1.58
CA ILE A 136 5.13 27.80 0.95
C ILE A 136 5.13 27.99 -0.57
N ASN A 137 6.18 27.49 -1.24
CA ASN A 137 6.20 27.36 -2.69
C ASN A 137 5.88 25.90 -3.07
N LEU A 138 4.78 25.66 -3.75
CA LEU A 138 4.33 24.31 -4.14
C LEU A 138 5.29 23.57 -5.08
N TYR A 139 6.14 24.33 -5.79
CA TYR A 139 7.05 23.78 -6.81
C TYR A 139 8.48 23.59 -6.31
N ASP A 140 8.76 23.82 -5.04
CA ASP A 140 10.05 23.51 -4.43
C ASP A 140 10.19 21.98 -4.25
N ASP A 141 11.44 21.51 -4.25
CA ASP A 141 11.78 20.08 -4.12
C ASP A 141 11.12 19.40 -2.92
N GLU A 142 10.90 20.16 -1.82
CA GLU A 142 10.25 19.67 -0.60
C GLU A 142 8.74 19.43 -0.79
N HIS A 143 8.08 20.22 -1.62
CA HIS A 143 6.62 20.23 -1.75
C HIS A 143 6.09 19.62 -3.04
N VAL A 144 6.92 19.53 -4.09
CA VAL A 144 6.48 19.06 -5.41
C VAL A 144 6.05 17.59 -5.40
N GLY A 145 6.73 16.76 -4.62
CA GLY A 145 6.42 15.32 -4.48
C GLY A 145 5.40 14.99 -3.38
N THR A 146 4.95 15.96 -2.61
CA THR A 146 4.08 15.76 -1.45
C THR A 146 2.86 16.69 -1.51
N THR A 147 3.00 17.93 -1.08
CA THR A 147 1.90 18.89 -0.97
C THR A 147 1.23 19.20 -2.31
N LEU A 148 2.01 19.37 -3.38
CA LEU A 148 1.46 19.61 -4.73
C LEU A 148 0.66 18.40 -5.23
N VAL A 149 1.14 17.18 -4.96
CA VAL A 149 0.41 15.94 -5.30
C VAL A 149 -0.91 15.89 -4.54
N GLN A 150 -0.91 16.15 -3.24
CA GLN A 150 -2.12 16.19 -2.42
C GLN A 150 -3.14 17.21 -2.94
N VAL A 151 -2.69 18.43 -3.30
CA VAL A 151 -3.55 19.49 -3.87
C VAL A 151 -4.15 19.04 -5.19
N ASN A 152 -3.35 18.44 -6.08
CA ASN A 152 -3.84 17.97 -7.39
C ASN A 152 -4.84 16.83 -7.24
N VAL A 153 -4.58 15.86 -6.37
CA VAL A 153 -5.49 14.74 -6.10
C VAL A 153 -6.80 15.23 -5.47
N ALA A 154 -6.74 16.13 -4.50
CA ALA A 154 -7.92 16.73 -3.88
C ALA A 154 -8.74 17.56 -4.89
N LEU A 155 -8.07 18.32 -5.75
CA LEU A 155 -8.71 19.12 -6.81
C LEU A 155 -9.40 18.22 -7.83
N HIS A 156 -8.75 17.14 -8.25
CA HIS A 156 -9.33 16.12 -9.13
C HIS A 156 -10.59 15.52 -8.50
N ALA A 157 -10.51 15.05 -7.26
CA ALA A 157 -11.64 14.46 -6.54
C ALA A 157 -12.80 15.45 -6.39
N HIS A 158 -12.49 16.72 -6.09
CA HIS A 158 -13.51 17.73 -5.84
C HIS A 158 -14.26 18.14 -7.11
N VAL A 159 -13.57 18.31 -8.22
CA VAL A 159 -14.12 18.91 -9.45
C VAL A 159 -14.56 17.84 -10.46
N LEU A 160 -13.77 16.81 -10.69
CA LEU A 160 -14.02 15.83 -11.75
C LEU A 160 -14.86 14.64 -11.27
N LEU A 161 -14.75 14.24 -10.01
CA LEU A 161 -15.52 13.11 -9.50
C LEU A 161 -16.83 13.59 -8.86
N GLN A 162 -17.93 13.16 -9.44
CA GLN A 162 -19.29 13.54 -9.02
C GLN A 162 -19.99 12.34 -8.36
N ARG A 163 -20.60 12.62 -7.20
CA ARG A 163 -21.46 11.66 -6.51
C ARG A 163 -22.64 11.26 -7.40
N ASP A 164 -23.07 10.01 -7.28
CA ASP A 164 -24.15 9.38 -8.05
C ASP A 164 -23.89 9.27 -9.57
N VAL A 165 -22.70 9.68 -10.04
CA VAL A 165 -22.22 9.52 -11.41
C VAL A 165 -21.00 8.61 -11.45
N HIS A 166 -19.97 8.93 -10.68
CA HIS A 166 -18.71 8.21 -10.63
C HIS A 166 -18.60 7.30 -9.41
N TYR A 167 -19.32 7.64 -8.33
CA TYR A 167 -19.35 6.87 -7.09
C TYR A 167 -20.65 7.09 -6.32
N ILE A 168 -20.94 6.18 -5.41
CA ILE A 168 -21.98 6.34 -4.39
C ILE A 168 -21.36 6.27 -3.00
N VAL A 169 -22.07 6.85 -2.02
CA VAL A 169 -21.77 6.66 -0.60
C VAL A 169 -22.78 5.70 -0.03
N ARG A 170 -22.32 4.55 0.47
CA ARG A 170 -23.16 3.51 1.07
C ARG A 170 -22.48 2.94 2.31
N ASN A 171 -23.21 2.83 3.40
CA ASN A 171 -22.71 2.32 4.68
C ASN A 171 -21.45 3.06 5.18
N ASN A 172 -21.37 4.37 4.95
CA ASN A 172 -20.22 5.20 5.31
C ASN A 172 -18.94 4.90 4.51
N GLU A 173 -19.08 4.28 3.34
CA GLU A 173 -18.01 3.95 2.42
C GLU A 173 -18.29 4.50 1.03
N VAL A 174 -17.22 4.90 0.33
CA VAL A 174 -17.26 5.29 -1.09
C VAL A 174 -17.15 4.02 -1.93
N LYS A 175 -18.10 3.81 -2.83
CA LYS A 175 -18.11 2.70 -3.79
C LYS A 175 -18.13 3.25 -5.22
N LEU A 176 -17.24 2.75 -6.08
CA LEU A 176 -17.15 3.18 -7.48
C LEU A 176 -18.36 2.71 -8.27
N ILE A 177 -18.74 3.51 -9.28
CA ILE A 177 -19.68 3.10 -10.33
C ILE A 177 -18.87 2.74 -11.58
N ASP A 178 -18.98 1.51 -12.04
CA ASP A 178 -18.47 1.11 -13.35
C ASP A 178 -19.34 1.76 -14.43
N ALA A 179 -18.81 2.81 -15.06
CA ALA A 179 -19.53 3.58 -16.06
C ALA A 179 -19.95 2.73 -17.29
N ALA A 180 -19.18 1.69 -17.61
CA ALA A 180 -19.48 0.81 -18.74
C ALA A 180 -20.66 -0.13 -18.45
N ARG A 181 -20.84 -0.53 -17.20
CA ARG A 181 -21.85 -1.50 -16.77
C ARG A 181 -23.01 -0.88 -15.99
N GLY A 182 -22.89 0.37 -15.58
CA GLY A 182 -23.88 1.06 -14.75
C GLY A 182 -24.10 0.39 -13.39
N ARG A 183 -23.10 -0.32 -12.87
CA ARG A 183 -23.18 -1.09 -11.62
C ARG A 183 -22.13 -0.63 -10.62
N VAL A 184 -22.43 -0.81 -9.34
CA VAL A 184 -21.46 -0.58 -8.28
C VAL A 184 -20.36 -1.64 -8.34
N ALA A 185 -19.11 -1.19 -8.40
CA ALA A 185 -17.94 -2.05 -8.40
C ALA A 185 -17.47 -2.25 -6.95
N GLU A 186 -17.99 -3.27 -6.29
CA GLU A 186 -17.81 -3.50 -4.84
C GLU A 186 -16.34 -3.67 -4.41
N LEU A 187 -15.50 -4.21 -5.29
CA LEU A 187 -14.10 -4.54 -5.01
C LEU A 187 -13.10 -3.58 -5.68
N GLN A 188 -13.58 -2.57 -6.41
CA GLN A 188 -12.70 -1.60 -7.07
C GLN A 188 -12.55 -0.34 -6.24
N ARG A 189 -11.34 0.23 -6.29
CA ARG A 189 -10.99 1.51 -5.64
C ARG A 189 -10.17 2.35 -6.62
N TRP A 190 -10.21 3.67 -6.43
CA TRP A 190 -9.29 4.54 -7.16
C TRP A 190 -7.86 4.43 -6.60
N PRO A 191 -6.86 4.43 -7.49
CA PRO A 191 -5.45 4.46 -7.10
C PRO A 191 -4.99 5.86 -6.63
N ASP A 192 -3.73 5.94 -6.23
CA ASP A 192 -2.95 7.17 -6.08
C ASP A 192 -3.59 8.20 -5.12
N GLY A 193 -4.11 7.76 -3.99
CA GLY A 193 -4.71 8.66 -2.98
C GLY A 193 -6.08 9.24 -3.37
N LEU A 194 -6.55 8.99 -4.59
CA LEU A 194 -7.81 9.55 -5.08
C LEU A 194 -9.03 9.04 -4.33
N GLN A 195 -9.02 7.78 -3.89
CA GLN A 195 -10.04 7.21 -3.02
C GLN A 195 -10.14 7.99 -1.70
N ALA A 196 -9.00 8.22 -1.05
CA ALA A 196 -8.91 8.99 0.20
C ALA A 196 -9.38 10.44 0.02
N ALA A 197 -9.04 11.05 -1.13
CA ALA A 197 -9.49 12.41 -1.45
C ALA A 197 -11.02 12.51 -1.61
N VAL A 198 -11.66 11.48 -2.18
CA VAL A 198 -13.13 11.44 -2.30
C VAL A 198 -13.76 11.20 -0.92
N GLU A 199 -13.19 10.32 -0.11
CA GLU A 199 -13.65 10.09 1.26
C GLU A 199 -13.55 11.38 2.11
N ALA A 200 -12.42 12.10 2.02
CA ALA A 200 -12.25 13.39 2.67
C ALA A 200 -13.21 14.47 2.13
N LYS A 201 -13.48 14.48 0.82
CA LYS A 201 -14.48 15.35 0.20
C LYS A 201 -15.88 15.15 0.78
N GLU A 202 -16.25 13.88 1.02
CA GLU A 202 -17.56 13.49 1.56
C GLU A 202 -17.61 13.53 3.11
N GLY A 203 -16.49 13.87 3.78
CA GLY A 203 -16.41 13.91 5.23
C GLY A 203 -16.48 12.51 5.88
N LEU A 204 -16.03 11.50 5.17
CA LEU A 204 -15.99 10.11 5.62
C LEU A 204 -14.63 9.79 6.26
N PRO A 205 -14.57 8.76 7.13
CA PRO A 205 -13.29 8.24 7.57
C PRO A 205 -12.46 7.83 6.36
N ILE A 206 -11.21 8.29 6.32
CA ILE A 206 -10.29 7.91 5.25
C ILE A 206 -9.93 6.45 5.47
N SER A 207 -10.30 5.62 4.50
CA SER A 207 -9.86 4.23 4.46
C SER A 207 -8.39 4.20 4.04
N GLU A 208 -7.58 3.42 4.72
CA GLU A 208 -6.20 3.22 4.32
C GLU A 208 -6.17 2.79 2.85
N ALA A 209 -5.56 3.58 2.01
CA ALA A 209 -5.34 3.24 0.61
C ALA A 209 -4.32 2.10 0.59
N GLY A 210 -4.79 0.88 0.48
CA GLY A 210 -3.93 -0.27 0.27
C GLY A 210 -3.42 -0.23 -1.17
N GLU A 211 -2.31 0.46 -1.42
CA GLU A 211 -1.54 0.24 -2.63
C GLU A 211 -0.86 -1.12 -2.52
N VAL A 212 -0.93 -1.91 -3.58
CA VAL A 212 -0.16 -3.15 -3.65
C VAL A 212 1.30 -2.77 -3.89
N LEU A 213 2.09 -2.81 -2.84
CA LEU A 213 3.52 -2.49 -2.90
C LEU A 213 4.30 -3.58 -3.61
N ASP A 214 3.96 -4.84 -3.31
CA ASP A 214 4.62 -5.99 -3.92
C ASP A 214 3.78 -7.26 -3.74
N THR A 215 4.05 -8.29 -4.55
CA THR A 215 3.37 -9.59 -4.49
C THR A 215 4.33 -10.73 -4.73
N ILE A 216 4.12 -11.86 -4.06
CA ILE A 216 4.82 -13.12 -4.32
C ILE A 216 3.85 -14.28 -4.20
N THR A 217 3.91 -15.24 -5.11
CA THR A 217 3.17 -16.50 -4.94
C THR A 217 3.96 -17.46 -4.05
N ILE A 218 3.25 -18.36 -3.37
CA ILE A 218 3.88 -19.39 -2.55
C ILE A 218 4.85 -20.24 -3.40
N GLN A 219 4.47 -20.55 -4.63
CA GLN A 219 5.34 -21.26 -5.58
C GLN A 219 6.64 -20.50 -5.84
N ALA A 220 6.56 -19.17 -6.09
CA ALA A 220 7.73 -18.35 -6.33
C ALA A 220 8.62 -18.22 -5.10
N LEU A 221 8.01 -18.14 -3.90
CA LEU A 221 8.73 -18.13 -2.63
C LEU A 221 9.53 -19.40 -2.42
N ILE A 222 8.88 -20.56 -2.54
CA ILE A 222 9.52 -21.88 -2.35
C ILE A 222 10.56 -22.15 -3.43
N GLY A 223 10.34 -21.67 -4.66
CA GLY A 223 11.30 -21.77 -5.77
C GLY A 223 12.62 -21.02 -5.54
N ARG A 224 12.73 -20.20 -4.50
CA ARG A 224 13.99 -19.56 -4.09
C ARG A 224 14.94 -20.52 -3.36
N TYR A 225 14.44 -21.63 -2.84
CA TYR A 225 15.23 -22.61 -2.11
C TYR A 225 15.82 -23.65 -3.07
N PRO A 226 17.13 -23.85 -3.09
CA PRO A 226 17.79 -24.84 -3.97
C PRO A 226 17.44 -26.28 -3.58
N THR A 227 17.02 -26.52 -2.34
CA THR A 227 16.60 -27.84 -1.86
C THR A 227 15.26 -27.69 -1.16
N VAL A 228 14.28 -28.45 -1.63
CA VAL A 228 12.93 -28.51 -1.05
C VAL A 228 12.57 -29.97 -0.81
N CYS A 229 12.02 -30.26 0.36
CA CYS A 229 11.46 -31.56 0.73
C CYS A 229 10.22 -31.36 1.62
N GLY A 230 9.34 -32.37 1.62
CA GLY A 230 8.08 -32.38 2.36
C GLY A 230 7.29 -33.64 2.11
#